data_93e882538ccb1f6b39235b61fe6a4ff7
#
_entry.id   93e882538ccb1f6b39235b61fe6a4ff7
#
_cell.length_a   1.000
_cell.length_b   1.000
_cell.length_c   1.000
_cell.angle_alpha   90.00
_cell.angle_beta   90.00
_cell.angle_gamma   90.00
#
_symmetry.space_group_name_H-M   'P 1'
#
loop_
_entity.id
_entity.type
_entity.pdbx_description
1 polymer ?
#
loop_
_entity_poly.entity_id
_entity_poly.type
_entity_poly.pdbx_seq_one_letter_code
_entity_poly.pdbx_strand_id
1 'polypeptide(L)'
;MPNPSENLRRRKDLSPFLFHFTKGDDAEAIIRTIVQESKLKSDAGYICFTERPLIMCDDLMAYFKKFPKPMYKPYGIGIRRDTLYKMGARPVIYGTLDEGALLPDVFKWRFLQMDVDSYDYSWLREWRFPGNELDFSKFNTDDVIIVTPTKEEEELAFTPDYDVDFVYESDDKQVHPYLKITGATRAWRSINFDRVRKDQMTDYMVDASTYFEQRIGEDYEDAY
;
A
#
# COMPACT_ATOMS: atom_id res chain seq x y z
N MET A 1 25.98 -21.36 3.66
CA MET A 1 25.73 -20.42 2.56
C MET A 1 25.34 -19.09 3.18
N PRO A 2 25.82 -17.94 2.69
CA PRO A 2 25.36 -16.64 3.20
C PRO A 2 23.85 -16.56 3.03
N ASN A 3 23.16 -16.05 4.05
CA ASN A 3 21.71 -15.90 4.01
C ASN A 3 21.32 -14.90 2.90
N PRO A 4 20.63 -15.32 1.84
CA PRO A 4 20.27 -14.42 0.75
C PRO A 4 19.52 -13.18 1.22
N SER A 5 18.78 -13.28 2.32
CA SER A 5 17.98 -12.17 2.88
C SER A 5 18.83 -11.00 3.38
N GLU A 6 20.05 -11.23 3.89
CA GLU A 6 20.92 -10.13 4.35
C GLU A 6 21.47 -9.28 3.22
N ASN A 7 21.78 -9.90 2.08
CA ASN A 7 22.22 -9.16 0.89
C ASN A 7 21.08 -8.37 0.25
N LEU A 8 19.85 -8.89 0.30
CA LEU A 8 18.67 -8.22 -0.24
C LEU A 8 18.31 -6.95 0.54
N ARG A 9 18.48 -6.94 1.86
CA ARG A 9 18.17 -5.79 2.74
C ARG A 9 19.02 -4.52 2.43
N ARG A 10 20.15 -4.69 1.77
CA ARG A 10 21.05 -3.57 1.40
C ARG A 10 20.77 -2.99 0.02
N ARG A 11 19.90 -3.62 -0.75
CA ARG A 11 19.61 -3.22 -2.12
C ARG A 11 18.46 -2.22 -2.16
N LYS A 12 18.77 -1.02 -2.69
CA LYS A 12 17.77 0.07 -2.85
C LYS A 12 16.80 -0.17 -4.02
N ASP A 13 17.15 -1.11 -4.91
CA ASP A 13 16.36 -1.46 -6.11
C ASP A 13 15.39 -2.63 -5.90
N LEU A 14 15.29 -3.15 -4.67
CA LEU A 14 14.38 -4.23 -4.30
C LEU A 14 13.41 -3.80 -3.22
N SER A 15 12.19 -4.32 -3.30
CA SER A 15 11.15 -4.13 -2.29
C SER A 15 10.63 -5.46 -1.76
N PRO A 16 10.40 -5.59 -0.44
CA PRO A 16 9.61 -6.70 0.10
C PRO A 16 8.11 -6.52 -0.11
N PHE A 17 7.68 -5.34 -0.59
CA PHE A 17 6.29 -5.01 -0.84
C PHE A 17 5.98 -4.89 -2.33
N LEU A 18 4.71 -5.08 -2.66
CA LEU A 18 4.11 -4.65 -3.92
C LEU A 18 3.17 -3.49 -3.62
N PHE A 19 3.33 -2.37 -4.32
CA PHE A 19 2.57 -1.16 -4.08
C PHE A 19 1.46 -0.96 -5.11
N HIS A 20 0.28 -0.64 -4.61
CA HIS A 20 -0.84 -0.13 -5.40
C HIS A 20 -1.06 1.34 -5.05
N PHE A 21 -0.92 2.24 -6.03
CA PHE A 21 -1.15 3.67 -5.86
C PHE A 21 -2.49 4.08 -6.43
N THR A 22 -3.16 4.99 -5.75
CA THR A 22 -4.41 5.59 -6.23
C THR A 22 -4.14 6.59 -7.36
N LYS A 23 -5.17 6.95 -8.10
CA LYS A 23 -5.09 7.81 -9.29
C LYS A 23 -6.16 8.88 -9.29
N GLY A 24 -5.93 9.92 -10.10
CA GLY A 24 -6.89 11.01 -10.29
C GLY A 24 -6.87 12.04 -9.16
N ASP A 25 -7.79 12.96 -9.20
CA ASP A 25 -7.85 14.07 -8.25
C ASP A 25 -8.45 13.64 -6.90
N ASP A 26 -9.27 12.59 -6.90
CA ASP A 26 -9.90 12.02 -5.69
C ASP A 26 -9.02 10.95 -5.01
N ALA A 27 -7.72 10.92 -5.29
CA ALA A 27 -6.80 9.87 -4.85
C ALA A 27 -6.79 9.69 -3.32
N GLU A 28 -6.88 10.78 -2.55
CA GLU A 28 -6.98 10.74 -1.09
C GLU A 28 -8.30 10.10 -0.64
N ALA A 29 -9.43 10.51 -1.19
CA ALA A 29 -10.73 9.91 -0.84
C ALA A 29 -10.78 8.41 -1.20
N ILE A 30 -10.16 8.04 -2.32
CA ILE A 30 -10.07 6.64 -2.76
C ILE A 30 -9.26 5.81 -1.75
N ILE A 31 -8.08 6.29 -1.31
CA ILE A 31 -7.28 5.52 -0.34
C ILE A 31 -7.99 5.41 1.01
N ARG A 32 -8.70 6.44 1.47
CA ARG A 32 -9.54 6.38 2.68
C ARG A 32 -10.59 5.26 2.56
N THR A 33 -11.28 5.18 1.43
CA THR A 33 -12.25 4.12 1.17
C THR A 33 -11.60 2.74 1.16
N ILE A 34 -10.43 2.58 0.51
CA ILE A 34 -9.68 1.32 0.48
C ILE A 34 -9.30 0.87 1.90
N VAL A 35 -8.81 1.77 2.74
CA VAL A 35 -8.43 1.48 4.12
C VAL A 35 -9.67 1.11 4.94
N GLN A 36 -10.74 1.87 4.84
CA GLN A 36 -11.99 1.65 5.58
C GLN A 36 -12.65 0.32 5.22
N GLU A 37 -12.69 -0.02 3.92
CA GLU A 37 -13.25 -1.29 3.46
C GLU A 37 -12.26 -2.46 3.60
N SER A 38 -10.97 -2.18 3.77
CA SER A 38 -9.88 -3.15 3.67
C SER A 38 -9.91 -3.94 2.36
N LYS A 39 -10.21 -3.26 1.25
CA LYS A 39 -10.39 -3.88 -0.06
C LYS A 39 -9.79 -3.04 -1.18
N LEU A 40 -9.11 -3.74 -2.10
CA LEU A 40 -8.77 -3.21 -3.42
C LEU A 40 -9.78 -3.75 -4.44
N LYS A 41 -10.29 -2.89 -5.33
CA LYS A 41 -11.27 -3.24 -6.36
C LYS A 41 -10.78 -2.81 -7.74
N SER A 42 -11.11 -3.59 -8.76
CA SER A 42 -10.77 -3.32 -10.16
C SER A 42 -11.82 -3.92 -11.10
N ASP A 43 -12.11 -3.20 -12.18
CA ASP A 43 -13.01 -3.70 -13.24
C ASP A 43 -12.25 -4.41 -14.38
N ALA A 44 -10.92 -4.48 -14.29
CA ALA A 44 -10.08 -5.03 -15.36
C ALA A 44 -9.90 -6.55 -15.30
N GLY A 45 -10.45 -7.24 -14.29
CA GLY A 45 -10.22 -8.67 -14.07
C GLY A 45 -8.92 -8.97 -13.33
N TYR A 46 -8.15 -7.94 -12.98
CA TYR A 46 -6.94 -8.03 -12.18
C TYR A 46 -6.65 -6.69 -11.48
N ILE A 47 -5.87 -6.75 -10.39
CA ILE A 47 -5.38 -5.58 -9.65
C ILE A 47 -3.89 -5.42 -9.94
N CYS A 48 -3.48 -4.22 -10.37
CA CYS A 48 -2.09 -3.90 -10.69
C CYS A 48 -1.34 -3.43 -9.45
N PHE A 49 -0.09 -3.86 -9.37
CA PHE A 49 0.89 -3.43 -8.38
C PHE A 49 2.21 -3.10 -9.07
N THR A 50 3.06 -2.34 -8.40
CA THR A 50 4.45 -2.15 -8.78
C THR A 50 5.38 -2.74 -7.71
N GLU A 51 6.45 -3.41 -8.14
CA GLU A 51 7.57 -3.84 -7.28
C GLU A 51 8.63 -2.75 -7.14
N ARG A 52 8.37 -1.56 -7.68
CA ARG A 52 9.31 -0.45 -7.62
C ARG A 52 9.43 0.05 -6.18
N PRO A 53 10.65 0.15 -5.62
CA PRO A 53 10.84 0.68 -4.28
C PRO A 53 10.29 2.10 -4.10
N LEU A 54 9.79 2.42 -2.91
CA LEU A 54 9.18 3.73 -2.61
C LEU A 54 10.10 4.89 -2.95
N ILE A 55 11.39 4.79 -2.60
CA ILE A 55 12.38 5.85 -2.90
C ILE A 55 12.53 6.13 -4.40
N MET A 56 12.13 5.21 -5.26
CA MET A 56 12.16 5.34 -6.72
C MET A 56 10.81 5.70 -7.33
N CYS A 57 9.74 5.82 -6.51
CA CYS A 57 8.40 6.08 -7.02
C CYS A 57 8.15 7.55 -7.40
N ASP A 58 9.04 8.47 -7.01
CA ASP A 58 8.95 9.88 -7.42
C ASP A 58 9.02 10.05 -8.93
N ASP A 59 9.90 9.31 -9.60
CA ASP A 59 10.00 9.32 -11.06
C ASP A 59 8.71 8.83 -11.71
N LEU A 60 8.10 7.80 -11.12
CA LEU A 60 6.83 7.24 -11.56
C LEU A 60 5.72 8.31 -11.50
N MET A 61 5.61 8.99 -10.37
CA MET A 61 4.61 10.04 -10.18
C MET A 61 4.87 11.24 -11.10
N ALA A 62 6.12 11.67 -11.25
CA ALA A 62 6.52 12.74 -12.13
C ALA A 62 6.23 12.44 -13.60
N TYR A 63 6.50 11.20 -14.04
CA TYR A 63 6.22 10.76 -15.41
C TYR A 63 4.72 10.83 -15.71
N PHE A 64 3.88 10.26 -14.86
CA PHE A 64 2.44 10.19 -15.10
C PHE A 64 1.70 11.50 -14.84
N LYS A 65 2.31 12.46 -14.18
CA LYS A 65 1.76 13.82 -14.01
C LYS A 65 1.53 14.55 -15.35
N LYS A 66 2.22 14.12 -16.42
CA LYS A 66 2.08 14.71 -17.76
C LYS A 66 0.75 14.39 -18.44
N PHE A 67 0.04 13.37 -17.97
CA PHE A 67 -1.23 12.95 -18.56
C PHE A 67 -2.41 13.75 -17.97
N PRO A 68 -3.48 13.97 -18.72
CA PRO A 68 -4.66 14.72 -18.25
C PRO A 68 -5.27 14.17 -16.97
N LYS A 69 -5.17 12.86 -16.77
CA LYS A 69 -5.53 12.18 -15.52
C LYS A 69 -4.29 11.49 -14.97
N PRO A 70 -3.65 12.04 -13.93
CA PRO A 70 -2.49 11.41 -13.32
C PRO A 70 -2.79 9.98 -12.89
N MET A 71 -2.00 9.02 -13.38
CA MET A 71 -2.23 7.61 -13.10
C MET A 71 -1.73 7.19 -11.71
N TYR A 72 -0.86 7.98 -11.10
CA TYR A 72 -0.30 7.70 -9.79
C TYR A 72 -0.25 8.96 -8.95
N LYS A 73 -0.70 8.84 -7.73
CA LYS A 73 -0.63 9.86 -6.68
C LYS A 73 0.09 9.25 -5.47
N PRO A 74 0.66 10.06 -4.58
CA PRO A 74 1.43 9.56 -3.43
C PRO A 74 0.55 8.99 -2.29
N TYR A 75 -0.58 8.42 -2.64
CA TYR A 75 -1.47 7.69 -1.75
C TYR A 75 -1.55 6.25 -2.23
N GLY A 76 -1.20 5.31 -1.39
CA GLY A 76 -1.15 3.92 -1.80
C GLY A 76 -1.15 2.93 -0.65
N ILE A 77 -1.14 1.68 -1.03
CA ILE A 77 -1.03 0.54 -0.13
C ILE A 77 0.09 -0.36 -0.61
N GLY A 78 0.99 -0.72 0.29
CA GLY A 78 1.99 -1.76 0.09
C GLY A 78 1.54 -3.04 0.77
N ILE A 79 1.62 -4.15 0.06
CA ILE A 79 1.33 -5.48 0.61
C ILE A 79 2.54 -6.36 0.39
N ARG A 80 2.88 -7.19 1.38
CA ARG A 80 4.01 -8.12 1.29
C ARG A 80 3.97 -8.93 0.01
N ARG A 81 5.08 -8.90 -0.73
CA ARG A 81 5.22 -9.57 -2.02
C ARG A 81 5.01 -11.08 -1.91
N ASP A 82 5.54 -11.71 -0.88
CA ASP A 82 5.39 -13.14 -0.66
C ASP A 82 3.95 -13.54 -0.29
N THR A 83 3.24 -12.70 0.47
CA THR A 83 1.82 -12.88 0.78
C THR A 83 0.99 -12.82 -0.50
N LEU A 84 1.15 -11.77 -1.32
CA LEU A 84 0.45 -11.66 -2.60
C LEU A 84 0.84 -12.78 -3.58
N TYR A 85 2.12 -13.20 -3.60
CA TYR A 85 2.56 -14.31 -4.45
C TYR A 85 1.88 -15.63 -4.09
N LYS A 86 1.76 -15.94 -2.80
CA LYS A 86 1.05 -17.13 -2.30
C LYS A 86 -0.43 -17.10 -2.68
N MET A 87 -1.04 -15.92 -2.76
CA MET A 87 -2.43 -15.71 -3.16
C MET A 87 -2.65 -15.68 -4.66
N GLY A 88 -1.61 -15.77 -5.47
CA GLY A 88 -1.74 -15.85 -6.93
C GLY A 88 -1.24 -14.64 -7.71
N ALA A 89 -0.77 -13.57 -7.05
CA ALA A 89 -0.14 -12.46 -7.77
C ALA A 89 1.12 -12.92 -8.53
N ARG A 90 1.33 -12.37 -9.71
CA ARG A 90 2.48 -12.72 -10.56
C ARG A 90 3.01 -11.47 -11.29
N PRO A 91 4.32 -11.45 -11.58
CA PRO A 91 4.87 -10.41 -12.44
C PRO A 91 4.26 -10.48 -13.83
N VAL A 92 4.13 -9.33 -14.46
CA VAL A 92 3.68 -9.19 -15.84
C VAL A 92 4.65 -9.85 -16.80
N ILE A 93 4.11 -10.39 -17.89
CA ILE A 93 4.88 -10.94 -19.02
C ILE A 93 4.90 -9.85 -20.09
N TYR A 94 6.06 -9.22 -20.28
CA TYR A 94 6.28 -8.25 -21.34
C TYR A 94 6.66 -8.96 -22.62
N GLY A 95 6.13 -8.50 -23.74
CA GLY A 95 6.47 -9.05 -25.05
C GLY A 95 5.76 -8.37 -26.19
N THR A 96 6.03 -8.80 -27.41
CA THR A 96 5.36 -8.34 -28.61
C THR A 96 3.93 -8.89 -28.71
N LEU A 97 3.10 -8.29 -29.55
CA LEU A 97 1.72 -8.82 -29.79
C LEU A 97 1.73 -10.28 -30.26
N ASP A 98 2.67 -10.65 -31.12
CA ASP A 98 2.78 -12.01 -31.63
C ASP A 98 3.11 -13.00 -30.50
N GLU A 99 4.03 -12.65 -29.61
CA GLU A 99 4.33 -13.47 -28.44
C GLU A 99 3.12 -13.57 -27.49
N GLY A 100 2.40 -12.47 -27.29
CA GLY A 100 1.17 -12.47 -26.51
C GLY A 100 0.08 -13.36 -27.08
N ALA A 101 -0.02 -13.43 -28.43
CA ALA A 101 -0.96 -14.30 -29.11
C ALA A 101 -0.69 -15.79 -28.88
N LEU A 102 0.57 -16.15 -28.65
CA LEU A 102 0.99 -17.53 -28.38
C LEU A 102 0.76 -17.96 -26.92
N LEU A 103 0.47 -17.02 -26.01
CA LEU A 103 0.23 -17.35 -24.62
C LEU A 103 -1.10 -18.11 -24.45
N PRO A 104 -1.11 -19.18 -23.64
CA PRO A 104 -2.35 -19.81 -23.20
C PRO A 104 -3.28 -18.80 -22.52
N ASP A 105 -4.59 -18.92 -22.70
CA ASP A 105 -5.58 -17.98 -22.16
C ASP A 105 -5.46 -17.78 -20.64
N VAL A 106 -5.06 -18.83 -19.92
CA VAL A 106 -4.84 -18.78 -18.47
C VAL A 106 -3.73 -17.80 -18.05
N PHE A 107 -2.85 -17.39 -18.96
CA PHE A 107 -1.77 -16.44 -18.70
C PHE A 107 -1.98 -15.06 -19.36
N LYS A 108 -2.97 -14.89 -20.22
CA LYS A 108 -3.20 -13.63 -20.96
C LYS A 108 -3.43 -12.43 -20.04
N TRP A 109 -4.02 -12.62 -18.88
CA TRP A 109 -4.22 -11.56 -17.90
C TRP A 109 -2.91 -10.95 -17.38
N ARG A 110 -1.78 -11.67 -17.52
CA ARG A 110 -0.45 -11.22 -17.14
C ARG A 110 0.29 -10.55 -18.28
N PHE A 111 -0.20 -10.66 -19.50
CA PHE A 111 0.50 -10.11 -20.67
C PHE A 111 0.34 -8.60 -20.76
N LEU A 112 1.43 -7.93 -21.07
CA LEU A 112 1.46 -6.52 -21.44
C LEU A 112 2.35 -6.35 -22.66
N GLN A 113 1.78 -5.79 -23.72
CA GLN A 113 2.55 -5.47 -24.92
C GLN A 113 3.69 -4.51 -24.56
N MET A 114 4.86 -4.82 -25.05
CA MET A 114 6.05 -4.00 -24.93
C MET A 114 6.71 -3.83 -26.30
N ASP A 115 7.14 -2.61 -26.57
CA ASP A 115 7.97 -2.24 -27.70
C ASP A 115 8.98 -1.23 -27.16
N VAL A 116 10.27 -1.58 -27.21
CA VAL A 116 11.35 -0.78 -26.61
C VAL A 116 11.47 0.64 -27.19
N ASP A 117 10.99 0.86 -28.41
CA ASP A 117 11.05 2.16 -29.06
C ASP A 117 9.82 3.04 -28.78
N SER A 118 8.70 2.46 -28.28
CA SER A 118 7.44 3.20 -28.12
C SER A 118 6.65 2.90 -26.85
N TYR A 119 6.64 1.65 -26.37
CA TYR A 119 5.80 1.18 -25.26
C TYR A 119 6.59 0.40 -24.21
N ASP A 120 7.74 0.91 -23.78
CA ASP A 120 8.52 0.27 -22.72
C ASP A 120 8.04 0.74 -21.33
N TYR A 121 7.20 -0.07 -20.70
CA TYR A 121 6.77 0.10 -19.32
C TYR A 121 7.41 -0.90 -18.35
N SER A 122 8.44 -1.64 -18.78
CA SER A 122 9.13 -2.65 -17.96
C SER A 122 9.74 -2.03 -16.68
N TRP A 123 10.09 -0.74 -16.72
CA TRP A 123 10.58 0.01 -15.57
C TRP A 123 9.55 0.16 -14.42
N LEU A 124 8.24 -0.06 -14.69
CA LEU A 124 7.19 -0.12 -13.66
C LEU A 124 7.29 -1.38 -12.81
N ARG A 125 7.94 -2.43 -13.31
CA ARG A 125 8.04 -3.74 -12.63
C ARG A 125 6.67 -4.21 -12.17
N GLU A 126 5.70 -4.19 -13.10
CA GLU A 126 4.30 -4.44 -12.81
C GLU A 126 4.05 -5.88 -12.37
N TRP A 127 3.24 -6.02 -11.36
CA TRP A 127 2.63 -7.28 -10.93
C TRP A 127 1.11 -7.17 -11.04
N ARG A 128 0.48 -8.31 -11.26
CA ARG A 128 -0.99 -8.40 -11.27
C ARG A 128 -1.46 -9.46 -10.30
N PHE A 129 -2.53 -9.13 -9.58
CA PHE A 129 -3.31 -10.07 -8.78
C PHE A 129 -4.58 -10.41 -9.56
N PRO A 130 -4.89 -11.70 -9.79
CA PRO A 130 -6.07 -12.10 -10.57
C PRO A 130 -7.36 -11.84 -9.79
N GLY A 131 -8.39 -11.37 -10.51
CA GLY A 131 -9.70 -11.07 -9.95
C GLY A 131 -9.97 -9.58 -9.77
N ASN A 132 -11.22 -9.27 -9.47
CA ASN A 132 -11.73 -7.89 -9.38
C ASN A 132 -11.67 -7.33 -7.97
N GLU A 133 -11.39 -8.15 -6.97
CA GLU A 133 -11.33 -7.74 -5.56
C GLU A 133 -10.20 -8.47 -4.84
N LEU A 134 -9.48 -7.73 -4.00
CA LEU A 134 -8.55 -8.26 -3.01
C LEU A 134 -8.99 -7.74 -1.64
N ASP A 135 -9.54 -8.63 -0.83
CA ASP A 135 -9.89 -8.37 0.57
C ASP A 135 -8.67 -8.67 1.46
N PHE A 136 -8.15 -7.63 2.11
CA PHE A 136 -7.01 -7.73 3.00
C PHE A 136 -7.38 -7.52 4.48
N SER A 137 -8.67 -7.50 4.82
CA SER A 137 -9.16 -7.32 6.20
C SER A 137 -8.63 -8.38 7.19
N LYS A 138 -8.26 -9.56 6.67
CA LYS A 138 -7.73 -10.68 7.47
C LYS A 138 -6.20 -10.84 7.36
N PHE A 139 -5.52 -9.91 6.71
CA PHE A 139 -4.08 -9.98 6.63
C PHE A 139 -3.46 -9.60 7.97
N ASN A 140 -2.26 -10.11 8.20
CA ASN A 140 -1.47 -9.65 9.32
C ASN A 140 -1.15 -8.15 9.14
N THR A 141 -1.25 -7.36 10.20
CA THR A 141 -0.91 -5.92 10.15
C THR A 141 0.52 -5.69 9.64
N ASP A 142 1.43 -6.63 9.88
CA ASP A 142 2.80 -6.58 9.37
C ASP A 142 2.91 -6.77 7.84
N ASP A 143 1.88 -7.31 7.21
CA ASP A 143 1.86 -7.56 5.78
C ASP A 143 1.38 -6.35 4.96
N VAL A 144 0.84 -5.33 5.63
CA VAL A 144 0.22 -4.18 4.98
C VAL A 144 0.85 -2.87 5.48
N ILE A 145 1.12 -1.95 4.57
CA ILE A 145 1.62 -0.62 4.89
C ILE A 145 0.88 0.43 4.07
N ILE A 146 0.33 1.44 4.72
CA ILE A 146 -0.32 2.58 4.07
C ILE A 146 0.75 3.62 3.75
N VAL A 147 0.73 4.09 2.51
CA VAL A 147 1.66 5.10 2.00
C VAL A 147 0.92 6.42 1.84
N THR A 148 1.45 7.48 2.44
CA THR A 148 0.90 8.83 2.39
C THR A 148 1.93 9.83 1.87
N PRO A 149 1.54 11.03 1.39
CA PRO A 149 2.48 12.08 1.01
C PRO A 149 3.31 12.59 2.18
N THR A 150 2.64 12.97 3.28
CA THR A 150 3.19 13.66 4.43
C THR A 150 2.84 12.98 5.74
N LYS A 151 3.48 13.40 6.83
CA LYS A 151 3.22 12.85 8.16
C LYS A 151 1.79 13.17 8.65
N GLU A 152 1.28 14.33 8.33
CA GLU A 152 -0.05 14.80 8.77
C GLU A 152 -1.17 13.91 8.20
N GLU A 153 -0.91 13.22 7.09
CA GLU A 153 -1.88 12.33 6.43
C GLU A 153 -1.74 10.86 6.88
N GLU A 154 -0.83 10.55 7.79
CA GLU A 154 -0.65 9.17 8.30
C GLU A 154 -1.88 8.64 9.07
N GLU A 155 -2.77 9.51 9.51
CA GLU A 155 -4.07 9.11 10.09
C GLU A 155 -4.89 8.18 9.19
N LEU A 156 -4.61 8.16 7.88
CA LEU A 156 -5.21 7.23 6.91
C LEU A 156 -4.96 5.75 7.26
N ALA A 157 -3.94 5.46 8.06
CA ALA A 157 -3.63 4.10 8.50
C ALA A 157 -4.58 3.61 9.61
N PHE A 158 -5.40 4.51 10.17
CA PHE A 158 -6.38 4.16 11.19
C PHE A 158 -7.71 3.80 10.54
N THR A 159 -8.28 2.67 10.93
CA THR A 159 -9.71 2.40 10.73
C THR A 159 -10.43 2.90 11.98
N PRO A 160 -11.41 3.78 11.84
CA PRO A 160 -12.21 4.17 12.98
C PRO A 160 -13.08 2.99 13.42
N ASP A 161 -12.67 2.32 14.47
CA ASP A 161 -13.56 1.47 15.24
C ASP A 161 -14.15 2.36 16.33
N TYR A 162 -15.32 2.94 16.04
CA TYR A 162 -16.01 3.79 16.98
C TYR A 162 -16.89 2.91 17.85
N ASP A 163 -16.36 2.37 18.93
CA ASP A 163 -17.17 2.08 20.08
C ASP A 163 -17.52 3.41 20.74
N VAL A 164 -18.75 3.83 20.54
CA VAL A 164 -19.28 5.06 21.12
C VAL A 164 -20.02 4.67 22.40
N ASP A 165 -19.37 4.79 23.53
CA ASP A 165 -20.03 4.69 24.81
C ASP A 165 -20.70 6.03 25.17
N PHE A 166 -22.01 5.98 25.44
CA PHE A 166 -22.70 7.07 26.11
C PHE A 166 -22.31 7.06 27.60
N VAL A 167 -21.44 7.99 27.97
CA VAL A 167 -21.06 8.15 29.38
C VAL A 167 -21.90 9.28 29.99
N TYR A 168 -22.52 8.97 31.12
CA TYR A 168 -23.25 9.96 31.93
C TYR A 168 -22.36 10.32 33.12
N GLU A 169 -21.77 11.49 33.13
CA GLU A 169 -21.18 12.05 34.34
C GLU A 169 -22.23 12.87 35.06
N SER A 170 -22.45 12.57 36.35
CA SER A 170 -23.28 13.39 37.17
C SER A 170 -22.40 14.17 38.17
N ASP A 171 -22.31 15.47 37.99
CA ASP A 171 -21.78 16.38 38.99
C ASP A 171 -22.92 17.29 39.46
N ASP A 172 -23.08 17.39 40.77
CA ASP A 172 -24.05 18.25 41.47
C ASP A 172 -25.49 18.32 40.88
N LYS A 173 -26.09 17.15 40.54
CA LYS A 173 -27.45 17.00 40.02
C LYS A 173 -27.69 17.38 38.55
N GLN A 174 -26.66 17.61 37.77
CA GLN A 174 -26.78 17.70 36.32
C GLN A 174 -26.10 16.51 35.65
N VAL A 175 -26.84 15.85 34.75
CA VAL A 175 -26.32 14.76 33.91
C VAL A 175 -25.82 15.37 32.60
N HIS A 176 -24.53 15.32 32.36
CA HIS A 176 -23.94 15.72 31.11
C HIS A 176 -23.63 14.49 30.25
N PRO A 177 -24.47 14.19 29.24
CA PRO A 177 -24.14 13.12 28.31
C PRO A 177 -22.99 13.58 27.38
N TYR A 178 -21.93 12.82 27.33
CA TYR A 178 -20.90 13.00 26.28
C TYR A 178 -20.59 11.66 25.64
N LEU A 179 -20.17 11.78 24.36
CA LEU A 179 -19.73 10.64 23.58
C LEU A 179 -18.25 10.42 23.88
N LYS A 180 -17.91 9.31 24.52
CA LYS A 180 -16.54 8.89 24.71
C LYS A 180 -16.16 7.96 23.55
N ILE A 181 -15.23 8.40 22.70
CA ILE A 181 -14.62 7.53 21.71
C ILE A 181 -13.63 6.64 22.47
N THR A 182 -13.94 5.35 22.59
CA THR A 182 -13.18 4.40 23.40
C THR A 182 -12.08 3.68 22.62
N GLY A 183 -11.93 3.93 21.31
CA GLY A 183 -10.82 3.39 20.54
C GLY A 183 -10.82 3.87 19.10
N ALA A 184 -9.70 4.41 18.66
CA ALA A 184 -9.31 4.38 17.25
C ALA A 184 -8.15 3.39 17.17
N THR A 185 -8.41 2.18 16.70
CA THR A 185 -7.36 1.18 16.55
C THR A 185 -6.60 1.46 15.26
N ARG A 186 -5.29 1.61 15.33
CA ARG A 186 -4.47 1.65 14.13
C ARG A 186 -4.51 0.26 13.49
N ALA A 187 -5.20 0.16 12.34
CA ALA A 187 -5.36 -1.12 11.67
C ALA A 187 -4.09 -1.53 10.91
N TRP A 188 -3.35 -0.53 10.36
CA TRP A 188 -2.25 -0.77 9.45
C TRP A 188 -1.03 0.08 9.79
N ARG A 189 0.16 -0.43 9.48
CA ARG A 189 1.38 0.37 9.50
C ARG A 189 1.31 1.46 8.45
N SER A 190 2.03 2.57 8.67
CA SER A 190 2.10 3.69 7.73
C SER A 190 3.53 4.17 7.52
N ILE A 191 3.72 4.81 6.38
CA ILE A 191 4.93 5.54 6.03
C ILE A 191 4.59 6.72 5.12
N ASN A 192 5.26 7.84 5.28
CA ASN A 192 5.10 8.96 4.37
C ASN A 192 6.31 9.13 3.44
N PHE A 193 6.04 9.66 2.24
CA PHE A 193 7.06 9.88 1.22
C PHE A 193 8.13 10.88 1.66
N ASP A 194 7.77 11.92 2.41
CA ASP A 194 8.72 12.93 2.86
C ASP A 194 9.80 12.31 3.75
N ARG A 195 9.41 11.38 4.64
CA ARG A 195 10.36 10.63 5.45
C ARG A 195 11.25 9.73 4.61
N VAL A 196 10.66 8.98 3.67
CA VAL A 196 11.42 8.09 2.78
C VAL A 196 12.48 8.86 2.00
N ARG A 197 12.14 10.04 1.47
CA ARG A 197 13.06 10.92 0.75
C ARG A 197 14.14 11.50 1.65
N LYS A 198 13.72 12.08 2.77
CA LYS A 198 14.63 12.75 3.73
C LYS A 198 15.70 11.79 4.24
N ASP A 199 15.29 10.59 4.62
CA ASP A 199 16.15 9.60 5.26
C ASP A 199 16.78 8.63 4.26
N GLN A 200 16.51 8.80 2.95
CA GLN A 200 16.99 7.91 1.87
C GLN A 200 16.73 6.42 2.17
N MET A 201 15.53 6.14 2.68
CA MET A 201 15.16 4.82 3.18
C MET A 201 15.01 3.80 2.06
N THR A 202 15.56 2.60 2.26
CA THR A 202 15.16 1.43 1.48
C THR A 202 13.84 0.88 2.02
N ASP A 203 13.08 0.15 1.22
CA ASP A 203 11.81 -0.45 1.69
C ASP A 203 12.02 -1.47 2.83
N TYR A 204 13.21 -2.07 2.92
CA TYR A 204 13.57 -2.90 4.08
C TYR A 204 13.82 -2.08 5.36
N MET A 205 14.30 -0.84 5.23
CA MET A 205 14.40 0.08 6.37
C MET A 205 13.02 0.59 6.78
N VAL A 206 12.16 0.90 5.81
CA VAL A 206 10.75 1.26 6.04
C VAL A 206 10.06 0.16 6.83
N ASP A 207 10.20 -1.08 6.39
CA ASP A 207 9.61 -2.25 7.06
C ASP A 207 10.04 -2.36 8.53
N ALA A 208 11.33 -2.24 8.78
CA ALA A 208 11.87 -2.30 10.15
C ALA A 208 11.44 -1.12 11.03
N SER A 209 11.40 0.11 10.49
CA SER A 209 11.09 1.31 11.26
C SER A 209 9.62 1.39 11.65
N THR A 210 8.72 1.04 10.73
CA THR A 210 7.27 1.07 11.02
C THR A 210 6.87 0.03 12.05
N TYR A 211 7.53 -1.13 12.05
CA TYR A 211 7.33 -2.14 13.08
C TYR A 211 7.73 -1.65 14.48
N PHE A 212 8.87 -0.94 14.58
CA PHE A 212 9.36 -0.42 15.85
C PHE A 212 8.46 0.68 16.42
N GLU A 213 8.00 1.59 15.57
CA GLU A 213 7.10 2.68 16.00
C GLU A 213 5.75 2.17 16.52
N GLN A 214 5.21 1.09 15.95
CA GLN A 214 4.00 0.47 16.47
C GLN A 214 4.20 -0.11 17.86
N ARG A 215 5.32 -0.80 18.11
CA ARG A 215 5.61 -1.37 19.42
C ARG A 215 5.82 -0.34 20.51
N ILE A 216 6.46 0.79 20.19
CA ILE A 216 6.63 1.87 21.17
C ILE A 216 5.27 2.47 21.58
N GLY A 217 4.32 2.60 20.64
CA GLY A 217 2.96 3.07 20.94
C GLY A 217 2.19 2.11 21.84
N GLU A 218 2.26 0.81 21.58
CA GLU A 218 1.60 -0.23 22.37
C GLU A 218 2.17 -0.32 23.80
N ASP A 219 3.50 -0.21 23.97
CA ASP A 219 4.17 -0.27 25.29
C ASP A 219 3.89 0.97 26.15
N TYR A 220 3.50 2.12 25.56
CA TYR A 220 3.19 3.35 26.30
C TYR A 220 1.71 3.45 26.74
N GLU A 221 0.78 2.78 26.06
CA GLU A 221 -0.63 2.78 26.45
C GLU A 221 -0.89 1.86 27.66
N ASP A 222 -0.08 0.82 27.87
CA ASP A 222 -0.18 -0.08 29.04
C ASP A 222 0.50 0.48 30.31
N ALA A 223 1.09 1.69 30.26
CA ALA A 223 1.85 2.27 31.38
C ALA A 223 1.14 3.40 32.15
N TYR A 224 -0.16 3.67 31.87
CA TYR A 224 -0.96 4.66 32.62
C TYR A 224 -2.28 4.13 33.13
#